data_3886765d62e08ff0802248a6c3452636
#
_entry.id   3886765d62e08ff0802248a6c3452636
#
_cell.length_a   1.000
_cell.length_b   1.000
_cell.length_c   1.000
_cell.angle_alpha   90.00
_cell.angle_beta   90.00
_cell.angle_gamma   90.00
#
_symmetry.space_group_name_H-M   'P 1'
#
loop_
_entity.id
_entity.type
_entity.pdbx_description
1 polymer ?
#
loop_
_entity_poly.entity_id
_entity_poly.type
_entity_poly.pdbx_seq_one_letter_code
_entity_poly.pdbx_strand_id
1 'polypeptide(L)'
;MTTLSSIKRFILPACLITGLILFFATGLHQKISFQQLVQSYGEIKLFVTEQRVLALMIFFTVYFLAVAMSLPIASLLTLSGGAIFGWWAALIIITAATAGAGLVFLAAKSLLRDWLKQKTGAFMQKLETGFRKNGFSYLLALRLIPAAPFWVVNIIPALVGMRFSTFMLATFVGIAPGTLVYVGVAQGFDLILAQGKVPDLSLLKEPKIILPLVALGVMSLLPVALDHLKKKKGAGDENINS
;
A
#
# COMPACT_ATOMS: atom_id res chain seq x y z
N MET A 1 -31.40 -5.68 -23.45
CA MET A 1 -30.94 -4.95 -22.24
C MET A 1 -29.55 -5.38 -21.71
N THR A 2 -28.82 -6.23 -22.41
CA THR A 2 -27.57 -6.87 -21.96
C THR A 2 -26.29 -6.09 -22.31
N THR A 3 -26.31 -5.16 -23.27
CA THR A 3 -25.11 -4.42 -23.76
C THR A 3 -24.68 -3.28 -22.84
N LEU A 4 -25.61 -2.52 -22.26
CA LEU A 4 -25.28 -1.37 -21.40
C LEU A 4 -24.64 -1.78 -20.06
N SER A 5 -25.05 -2.92 -19.49
CA SER A 5 -24.44 -3.46 -18.24
C SER A 5 -23.02 -3.98 -18.49
N SER A 6 -22.76 -4.52 -19.68
CA SER A 6 -21.42 -4.97 -20.07
C SER A 6 -20.45 -3.82 -20.26
N ILE A 7 -20.87 -2.71 -20.88
CA ILE A 7 -20.00 -1.54 -21.07
C ILE A 7 -19.61 -0.90 -19.75
N LYS A 8 -20.56 -0.76 -18.81
CA LYS A 8 -20.29 -0.13 -17.50
C LYS A 8 -19.20 -0.84 -16.69
N ARG A 9 -19.05 -2.15 -16.82
CA ARG A 9 -18.02 -2.91 -16.10
C ARG A 9 -16.59 -2.65 -16.62
N PHE A 10 -16.43 -2.19 -17.85
CA PHE A 10 -15.11 -1.88 -18.42
C PHE A 10 -14.69 -0.42 -18.22
N ILE A 11 -15.60 0.48 -17.87
CA ILE A 11 -15.30 1.91 -17.71
C ILE A 11 -14.23 2.15 -16.65
N LEU A 12 -14.41 1.61 -15.43
CA LEU A 12 -13.47 1.81 -14.34
C LEU A 12 -12.06 1.28 -14.67
N PRO A 13 -11.90 0.01 -15.11
CA PRO A 13 -10.59 -0.50 -15.52
C PRO A 13 -9.97 0.27 -16.68
N ALA A 14 -10.76 0.61 -17.70
CA ALA A 14 -10.27 1.40 -18.82
C ALA A 14 -9.77 2.78 -18.36
N CYS A 15 -10.49 3.46 -17.47
CA CYS A 15 -10.10 4.75 -16.91
C CYS A 15 -8.75 4.62 -16.14
N LEU A 16 -8.58 3.58 -15.32
CA LEU A 16 -7.35 3.35 -14.57
C LEU A 16 -6.16 3.04 -15.49
N ILE A 17 -6.37 2.20 -16.52
CA ILE A 17 -5.33 1.88 -17.51
C ILE A 17 -4.96 3.11 -18.33
N THR A 18 -5.95 3.87 -18.79
CA THR A 18 -5.71 5.11 -19.55
C THR A 18 -4.93 6.12 -18.71
N GLY A 19 -5.30 6.31 -17.45
CA GLY A 19 -4.58 7.17 -16.52
C GLY A 19 -3.12 6.72 -16.33
N LEU A 20 -2.89 5.40 -16.19
CA LEU A 20 -1.55 4.83 -16.09
C LEU A 20 -0.73 5.12 -17.37
N ILE A 21 -1.32 4.89 -18.55
CA ILE A 21 -0.65 5.15 -19.82
C ILE A 21 -0.32 6.65 -19.95
N LEU A 22 -1.26 7.54 -19.64
CA LEU A 22 -1.03 8.98 -19.68
C LEU A 22 0.06 9.42 -18.71
N PHE A 23 0.12 8.85 -17.50
CA PHE A 23 1.18 9.14 -16.52
C PHE A 23 2.58 8.87 -17.09
N PHE A 24 2.76 7.73 -17.77
CA PHE A 24 4.05 7.40 -18.37
C PHE A 24 4.28 8.17 -19.69
N ALA A 25 3.28 8.33 -20.53
CA ALA A 25 3.39 9.00 -21.81
C ALA A 25 3.71 10.51 -21.68
N THR A 26 3.18 11.17 -20.63
CA THR A 26 3.45 12.59 -20.35
C THR A 26 4.81 12.83 -19.68
N GLY A 27 5.55 11.77 -19.35
CA GLY A 27 6.84 11.90 -18.64
C GLY A 27 6.71 12.40 -17.19
N LEU A 28 5.50 12.42 -16.62
CA LEU A 28 5.27 12.85 -15.24
C LEU A 28 6.11 12.03 -14.24
N HIS A 29 6.36 10.76 -14.53
CA HIS A 29 7.22 9.89 -13.70
C HIS A 29 8.66 10.42 -13.59
N GLN A 30 9.18 11.15 -14.59
CA GLN A 30 10.52 11.74 -14.56
C GLN A 30 10.57 13.02 -13.73
N LYS A 31 9.43 13.71 -13.60
CA LYS A 31 9.30 14.96 -12.83
C LYS A 31 9.05 14.69 -11.34
N ILE A 32 8.60 13.49 -10.97
CA ILE A 32 8.36 13.11 -9.57
C ILE A 32 9.64 12.46 -9.04
N SER A 33 10.55 13.27 -8.53
CA SER A 33 11.82 12.80 -7.98
C SER A 33 12.08 13.39 -6.59
N PHE A 34 12.92 12.70 -5.82
CA PHE A 34 13.35 13.20 -4.51
C PHE A 34 14.12 14.53 -4.61
N GLN A 35 14.89 14.74 -5.70
CA GLN A 35 15.59 15.97 -5.96
C GLN A 35 14.66 17.17 -6.14
N GLN A 36 13.56 17.00 -6.88
CA GLN A 36 12.55 18.05 -7.02
C GLN A 36 11.85 18.36 -5.70
N LEU A 37 11.58 17.33 -4.88
CA LEU A 37 11.07 17.55 -3.54
C LEU A 37 12.01 18.45 -2.72
N VAL A 38 13.33 18.18 -2.74
CA VAL A 38 14.33 18.99 -2.05
C VAL A 38 14.29 20.43 -2.52
N GLN A 39 14.25 20.67 -3.84
CA GLN A 39 14.23 22.01 -4.42
C GLN A 39 12.98 22.80 -4.07
N SER A 40 11.82 22.16 -4.04
CA SER A 40 10.53 22.80 -3.77
C SER A 40 10.10 22.70 -2.30
N TYR A 41 10.94 22.12 -1.43
CA TYR A 41 10.53 21.80 -0.05
C TYR A 41 10.08 23.04 0.73
N GLY A 42 10.81 24.14 0.63
CA GLY A 42 10.47 25.40 1.30
C GLY A 42 9.12 25.98 0.88
N GLU A 43 8.88 26.02 -0.43
CA GLU A 43 7.60 26.51 -0.99
C GLU A 43 6.43 25.62 -0.59
N ILE A 44 6.60 24.29 -0.66
CA ILE A 44 5.57 23.33 -0.23
C ILE A 44 5.28 23.49 1.27
N LYS A 45 6.31 23.66 2.10
CA LYS A 45 6.16 23.82 3.54
C LYS A 45 5.41 25.11 3.88
N LEU A 46 5.68 26.22 3.19
CA LEU A 46 4.95 27.48 3.31
C LEU A 46 3.47 27.28 2.93
N PHE A 47 3.19 26.70 1.78
CA PHE A 47 1.84 26.39 1.33
C PHE A 47 1.06 25.53 2.34
N VAL A 48 1.71 24.51 2.91
CA VAL A 48 1.11 23.64 3.95
C VAL A 48 0.83 24.41 5.24
N THR A 49 1.66 25.40 5.58
CA THR A 49 1.45 26.23 6.78
C THR A 49 0.27 27.18 6.59
N GLU A 50 0.15 27.78 5.42
CA GLU A 50 -0.91 28.73 5.10
C GLU A 50 -2.26 28.06 4.80
N GLN A 51 -2.24 26.93 4.09
CA GLN A 51 -3.44 26.26 3.59
C GLN A 51 -3.46 24.75 3.92
N ARG A 52 -3.31 24.44 5.19
CA ARG A 52 -3.14 23.07 5.67
C ARG A 52 -4.21 22.08 5.19
N VAL A 53 -5.48 22.47 5.27
CA VAL A 53 -6.60 21.60 4.88
C VAL A 53 -6.55 21.32 3.38
N LEU A 54 -6.34 22.36 2.56
CA LEU A 54 -6.23 22.21 1.12
C LEU A 54 -5.04 21.34 0.73
N ALA A 55 -3.88 21.54 1.36
CA ALA A 55 -2.69 20.73 1.13
C ALA A 55 -2.91 19.26 1.47
N LEU A 56 -3.59 18.95 2.59
CA LEU A 56 -3.96 17.58 2.96
C LEU A 56 -4.94 16.95 1.96
N MET A 57 -5.91 17.70 1.45
CA MET A 57 -6.85 17.23 0.44
C MET A 57 -6.15 16.93 -0.90
N ILE A 58 -5.25 17.81 -1.33
CA ILE A 58 -4.44 17.59 -2.53
C ILE A 58 -3.59 16.35 -2.36
N PHE A 59 -2.89 16.22 -1.23
CA PHE A 59 -2.03 15.07 -0.94
C PHE A 59 -2.84 13.76 -0.89
N PHE A 60 -4.00 13.76 -0.24
CA PHE A 60 -4.94 12.62 -0.26
C PHE A 60 -5.29 12.21 -1.70
N THR A 61 -5.69 13.18 -2.52
CA THR A 61 -6.12 12.94 -3.90
C THR A 61 -4.98 12.37 -4.75
N VAL A 62 -3.78 12.96 -4.66
CA VAL A 62 -2.60 12.49 -5.37
C VAL A 62 -2.22 11.07 -4.94
N TYR A 63 -2.22 10.82 -3.63
CA TYR A 63 -1.89 9.49 -3.09
C TYR A 63 -2.94 8.44 -3.50
N PHE A 64 -4.21 8.78 -3.39
CA PHE A 64 -5.33 7.94 -3.82
C PHE A 64 -5.23 7.55 -5.29
N LEU A 65 -4.99 8.53 -6.17
CA LEU A 65 -4.82 8.29 -7.62
C LEU A 65 -3.59 7.44 -7.91
N ALA A 66 -2.47 7.71 -7.24
CA ALA A 66 -1.24 6.92 -7.40
C ALA A 66 -1.48 5.44 -7.07
N VAL A 67 -2.19 5.16 -5.98
CA VAL A 67 -2.53 3.79 -5.58
C VAL A 67 -3.57 3.16 -6.51
N ALA A 68 -4.63 3.89 -6.88
CA ALA A 68 -5.67 3.41 -7.79
C ALA A 68 -5.10 3.04 -9.17
N MET A 69 -4.09 3.80 -9.65
CA MET A 69 -3.38 3.52 -10.90
C MET A 69 -2.21 2.54 -10.70
N SER A 70 -1.98 2.04 -9.45
CA SER A 70 -0.88 1.14 -9.11
C SER A 70 0.51 1.70 -9.49
N LEU A 71 0.71 3.01 -9.37
CA LEU A 71 1.98 3.66 -9.72
C LEU A 71 3.08 3.28 -8.74
N PRO A 72 4.33 3.05 -9.21
CA PRO A 72 5.46 2.67 -8.36
C PRO A 72 6.09 3.90 -7.64
N ILE A 73 5.28 4.87 -7.23
CA ILE A 73 5.70 6.12 -6.55
C ILE A 73 5.19 6.21 -5.11
N ALA A 74 4.43 5.22 -4.65
CA ALA A 74 3.81 5.25 -3.33
C ALA A 74 4.83 5.42 -2.19
N SER A 75 5.99 4.77 -2.27
CA SER A 75 7.04 4.91 -1.25
C SER A 75 7.61 6.33 -1.20
N LEU A 76 7.84 6.95 -2.37
CA LEU A 76 8.29 8.34 -2.46
C LEU A 76 7.24 9.30 -1.86
N LEU A 77 5.96 9.10 -2.22
CA LEU A 77 4.86 9.90 -1.66
C LEU A 77 4.73 9.70 -0.15
N THR A 78 4.96 8.49 0.37
CA THR A 78 4.90 8.23 1.81
C THR A 78 6.01 8.99 2.55
N LEU A 79 7.24 8.93 2.06
CA LEU A 79 8.37 9.65 2.63
C LEU A 79 8.18 11.17 2.53
N SER A 80 7.77 11.67 1.36
CA SER A 80 7.48 13.10 1.16
C SER A 80 6.38 13.59 2.09
N GLY A 81 5.27 12.84 2.15
CA GLY A 81 4.15 13.17 3.03
C GLY A 81 4.54 13.17 4.50
N GLY A 82 5.32 12.18 4.93
CA GLY A 82 5.82 12.10 6.32
C GLY A 82 6.72 13.26 6.70
N ALA A 83 7.63 13.68 5.79
CA ALA A 83 8.50 14.84 6.00
C ALA A 83 7.73 16.17 6.05
N ILE A 84 6.72 16.33 5.17
CA ILE A 84 5.97 17.59 5.02
C ILE A 84 4.88 17.73 6.10
N PHE A 85 4.07 16.69 6.30
CA PHE A 85 2.86 16.73 7.16
C PHE A 85 3.06 16.06 8.53
N GLY A 86 4.23 15.43 8.75
CA GLY A 86 4.49 14.68 9.98
C GLY A 86 3.52 13.50 10.17
N TRP A 87 3.10 13.25 11.41
CA TRP A 87 2.22 12.12 11.75
C TRP A 87 0.83 12.19 11.11
N TRP A 88 0.35 13.38 10.71
CA TRP A 88 -0.90 13.52 9.97
C TRP A 88 -0.86 12.79 8.61
N ALA A 89 0.32 12.73 8.00
CA ALA A 89 0.50 11.96 6.76
C ALA A 89 0.11 10.50 6.92
N ALA A 90 0.38 9.88 8.08
CA ALA A 90 0.07 8.46 8.28
C ALA A 90 -1.43 8.18 8.11
N LEU A 91 -2.30 8.99 8.74
CA LEU A 91 -3.75 8.82 8.64
C LEU A 91 -4.24 9.06 7.19
N ILE A 92 -3.74 10.11 6.55
CA ILE A 92 -4.10 10.43 5.16
C ILE A 92 -3.65 9.31 4.21
N ILE A 93 -2.43 8.82 4.35
CA ILE A 93 -1.87 7.75 3.52
C ILE A 93 -2.67 6.46 3.70
N ILE A 94 -2.93 6.04 4.95
CA ILE A 94 -3.68 4.81 5.23
C ILE A 94 -5.08 4.88 4.60
N THR A 95 -5.78 6.00 4.75
CA THR A 95 -7.13 6.18 4.18
C THR A 95 -7.10 6.26 2.66
N ALA A 96 -6.22 7.07 2.08
CA ALA A 96 -6.08 7.23 0.63
C ALA A 96 -5.64 5.93 -0.06
N ALA A 97 -4.63 5.24 0.50
CA ALA A 97 -4.16 3.97 -0.03
C ALA A 97 -5.24 2.88 0.04
N THR A 98 -5.99 2.82 1.14
CA THR A 98 -7.09 1.85 1.28
C THR A 98 -8.20 2.13 0.27
N ALA A 99 -8.59 3.40 0.08
CA ALA A 99 -9.58 3.79 -0.91
C ALA A 99 -9.11 3.48 -2.35
N GLY A 100 -7.86 3.82 -2.69
CA GLY A 100 -7.27 3.51 -4.00
C GLY A 100 -7.17 2.01 -4.27
N ALA A 101 -6.72 1.22 -3.28
CA ALA A 101 -6.71 -0.23 -3.34
C ALA A 101 -8.12 -0.81 -3.55
N GLY A 102 -9.13 -0.20 -2.91
CA GLY A 102 -10.54 -0.53 -3.11
C GLY A 102 -11.00 -0.38 -4.57
N LEU A 103 -10.56 0.67 -5.26
CA LEU A 103 -10.84 0.83 -6.69
C LEU A 103 -10.17 -0.25 -7.54
N VAL A 104 -8.91 -0.58 -7.27
CA VAL A 104 -8.20 -1.68 -7.96
C VAL A 104 -8.93 -3.01 -7.74
N PHE A 105 -9.34 -3.29 -6.50
CA PHE A 105 -10.13 -4.48 -6.17
C PHE A 105 -11.44 -4.55 -6.97
N LEU A 106 -12.21 -3.45 -7.02
CA LEU A 106 -13.48 -3.40 -7.76
C LEU A 106 -13.26 -3.54 -9.27
N ALA A 107 -12.23 -2.91 -9.82
CA ALA A 107 -11.84 -3.05 -11.21
C ALA A 107 -11.47 -4.51 -11.55
N ALA A 108 -10.64 -5.15 -10.72
CA ALA A 108 -10.27 -6.55 -10.88
C ALA A 108 -11.49 -7.49 -10.78
N LYS A 109 -12.36 -7.25 -9.80
CA LYS A 109 -13.60 -8.03 -9.62
C LYS A 109 -14.53 -7.93 -10.82
N SER A 110 -14.59 -6.77 -11.47
CA SER A 110 -15.48 -6.55 -12.62
C SER A 110 -14.96 -7.21 -13.90
N LEU A 111 -13.63 -7.18 -14.12
CA LEU A 111 -13.00 -7.67 -15.36
C LEU A 111 -12.69 -9.16 -15.36
N LEU A 112 -12.13 -9.64 -14.25
CA LEU A 112 -11.40 -10.91 -14.24
C LEU A 112 -12.22 -12.07 -13.68
N ARG A 113 -13.42 -11.80 -13.15
CA ARG A 113 -14.29 -12.83 -12.56
C ARG A 113 -14.61 -13.97 -13.52
N ASP A 114 -14.89 -13.65 -14.79
CA ASP A 114 -15.28 -14.65 -15.79
C ASP A 114 -14.06 -15.38 -16.36
N TRP A 115 -12.91 -14.67 -16.43
CA TRP A 115 -11.65 -15.24 -16.90
C TRP A 115 -11.05 -16.24 -15.90
N LEU A 116 -11.20 -16.00 -14.60
CA LEU A 116 -10.65 -16.88 -13.57
C LEU A 116 -11.43 -18.18 -13.40
N LYS A 117 -12.72 -18.18 -13.68
CA LYS A 117 -13.52 -19.41 -13.67
C LYS A 117 -12.97 -20.47 -14.65
N GLN A 118 -12.17 -20.05 -15.63
CA GLN A 118 -11.59 -20.91 -16.66
C GLN A 118 -10.14 -21.35 -16.37
N LYS A 119 -9.43 -20.71 -15.40
CA LYS A 119 -8.02 -21.02 -15.09
C LYS A 119 -7.87 -21.49 -13.64
N THR A 120 -8.02 -22.78 -13.43
CA THR A 120 -7.78 -23.44 -12.13
C THR A 120 -6.36 -24.05 -12.12
N GLY A 121 -5.36 -23.23 -11.73
CA GLY A 121 -4.02 -23.77 -11.43
C GLY A 121 -3.87 -24.09 -9.92
N ALA A 122 -2.99 -25.02 -9.56
CA ALA A 122 -2.74 -25.43 -8.17
C ALA A 122 -2.42 -24.25 -7.23
N PHE A 123 -1.72 -23.24 -7.73
CA PHE A 123 -1.42 -22.01 -6.99
C PHE A 123 -2.69 -21.23 -6.64
N MET A 124 -3.62 -21.07 -7.58
CA MET A 124 -4.87 -20.36 -7.37
C MET A 124 -5.78 -21.10 -6.38
N GLN A 125 -5.87 -22.43 -6.46
CA GLN A 125 -6.63 -23.26 -5.51
C GLN A 125 -6.08 -23.11 -4.08
N LYS A 126 -4.77 -23.06 -3.91
CA LYS A 126 -4.13 -22.85 -2.60
C LYS A 126 -4.45 -21.48 -2.03
N LEU A 127 -4.40 -20.43 -2.86
CA LEU A 127 -4.81 -19.08 -2.46
C LEU A 127 -6.29 -19.02 -2.10
N GLU A 128 -7.16 -19.58 -2.95
CA GLU A 128 -8.61 -19.60 -2.69
C GLU A 128 -8.93 -20.30 -1.36
N THR A 129 -8.29 -21.41 -1.06
CA THR A 129 -8.46 -22.15 0.19
C THR A 129 -8.07 -21.28 1.40
N GLY A 130 -6.93 -20.56 1.33
CA GLY A 130 -6.49 -19.64 2.39
C GLY A 130 -7.47 -18.49 2.61
N PHE A 131 -7.91 -17.86 1.52
CA PHE A 131 -8.88 -16.75 1.60
C PHE A 131 -10.27 -17.18 2.05
N ARG A 132 -10.72 -18.40 1.73
CA ARG A 132 -12.01 -18.94 2.18
C ARG A 132 -12.03 -19.27 3.66
N LYS A 133 -10.92 -19.78 4.23
CA LYS A 133 -10.84 -20.12 5.67
C LYS A 133 -10.84 -18.87 6.56
N ASN A 134 -9.98 -17.91 6.29
CA ASN A 134 -9.86 -16.67 7.06
C ASN A 134 -9.26 -15.56 6.19
N GLY A 135 -10.07 -14.97 5.29
CA GLY A 135 -9.61 -13.98 4.33
C GLY A 135 -9.00 -12.73 4.96
N PHE A 136 -9.55 -12.28 6.10
CA PHE A 136 -9.00 -11.14 6.81
C PHE A 136 -7.54 -11.39 7.26
N SER A 137 -7.30 -12.44 8.02
CA SER A 137 -5.96 -12.75 8.55
C SER A 137 -4.99 -13.11 7.43
N TYR A 138 -5.47 -13.77 6.37
CA TYR A 138 -4.63 -14.12 5.24
C TYR A 138 -4.17 -12.88 4.47
N LEU A 139 -5.07 -11.93 4.17
CA LEU A 139 -4.71 -10.68 3.54
C LEU A 139 -3.85 -9.81 4.44
N LEU A 140 -4.16 -9.75 5.74
CA LEU A 140 -3.36 -9.03 6.73
C LEU A 140 -1.90 -9.54 6.72
N ALA A 141 -1.71 -10.85 6.77
CA ALA A 141 -0.37 -11.46 6.71
C ALA A 141 0.35 -11.10 5.39
N LEU A 142 -0.35 -11.16 4.25
CA LEU A 142 0.23 -10.76 2.96
C LEU A 142 0.62 -9.29 2.90
N ARG A 143 -0.11 -8.41 3.57
CA ARG A 143 0.20 -6.97 3.65
C ARG A 143 1.40 -6.68 4.55
N LEU A 144 1.62 -7.49 5.57
CA LEU A 144 2.77 -7.38 6.47
C LEU A 144 4.05 -7.97 5.86
N ILE A 145 3.95 -8.81 4.82
CA ILE A 145 5.11 -9.37 4.12
C ILE A 145 5.57 -8.38 3.02
N PRO A 146 6.77 -7.79 3.14
CA PRO A 146 7.24 -6.78 2.17
C PRO A 146 7.48 -7.34 0.75
N ALA A 147 7.61 -8.67 0.63
CA ALA A 147 7.91 -9.34 -0.64
C ALA A 147 6.73 -9.43 -1.61
N ALA A 148 5.49 -9.21 -1.15
CA ALA A 148 4.31 -9.31 -2.01
C ALA A 148 4.14 -8.02 -2.83
N PRO A 149 4.16 -8.07 -4.17
CA PRO A 149 3.91 -6.89 -4.99
C PRO A 149 2.55 -6.27 -4.68
N PHE A 150 2.50 -4.95 -4.53
CA PHE A 150 1.29 -4.22 -4.12
C PHE A 150 0.08 -4.50 -5.03
N TRP A 151 0.29 -4.59 -6.35
CA TRP A 151 -0.77 -4.90 -7.30
C TRP A 151 -1.33 -6.32 -7.10
N VAL A 152 -0.49 -7.29 -6.73
CA VAL A 152 -0.92 -8.68 -6.46
C VAL A 152 -1.87 -8.74 -5.29
N VAL A 153 -1.52 -8.09 -4.16
CA VAL A 153 -2.35 -8.10 -2.95
C VAL A 153 -3.66 -7.31 -3.10
N ASN A 154 -3.78 -6.50 -4.15
CA ASN A 154 -5.03 -5.80 -4.47
C ASN A 154 -5.92 -6.59 -5.44
N ILE A 155 -5.33 -7.33 -6.37
CA ILE A 155 -6.06 -8.05 -7.43
C ILE A 155 -6.48 -9.45 -6.96
N ILE A 156 -5.58 -10.22 -6.36
CA ILE A 156 -5.86 -11.63 -5.98
C ILE A 156 -7.06 -11.75 -5.04
N PRO A 157 -7.24 -10.96 -3.98
CA PRO A 157 -8.42 -11.06 -3.12
C PRO A 157 -9.75 -10.87 -3.87
N ALA A 158 -9.76 -9.99 -4.88
CA ALA A 158 -10.93 -9.80 -5.74
C ALA A 158 -11.25 -11.05 -6.57
N LEU A 159 -10.20 -11.71 -7.06
CA LEU A 159 -10.30 -12.89 -7.92
C LEU A 159 -10.80 -14.11 -7.16
N VAL A 160 -10.33 -14.33 -5.94
CA VAL A 160 -10.77 -15.44 -5.07
C VAL A 160 -12.12 -15.15 -4.38
N GLY A 161 -12.81 -14.07 -4.75
CA GLY A 161 -14.15 -13.77 -4.29
C GLY A 161 -14.25 -13.21 -2.87
N MET A 162 -13.19 -12.60 -2.34
CA MET A 162 -13.20 -11.96 -1.02
C MET A 162 -14.30 -10.89 -0.93
N ARG A 163 -14.91 -10.70 0.24
CA ARG A 163 -15.87 -9.62 0.48
C ARG A 163 -15.15 -8.28 0.49
N PHE A 164 -15.73 -7.26 -0.17
CA PHE A 164 -15.14 -5.93 -0.27
C PHE A 164 -14.86 -5.29 1.11
N SER A 165 -15.82 -5.39 2.04
CA SER A 165 -15.65 -4.86 3.40
C SER A 165 -14.48 -5.51 4.15
N THR A 166 -14.34 -6.83 4.04
CA THR A 166 -13.21 -7.56 4.63
C THR A 166 -11.89 -7.15 4.00
N PHE A 167 -11.87 -6.94 2.67
CA PHE A 167 -10.69 -6.42 1.96
C PHE A 167 -10.31 -5.03 2.45
N MET A 168 -11.27 -4.10 2.55
CA MET A 168 -11.02 -2.72 3.01
C MET A 168 -10.45 -2.70 4.43
N LEU A 169 -11.09 -3.46 5.35
CA LEU A 169 -10.65 -3.49 6.74
C LEU A 169 -9.26 -4.14 6.90
N ALA A 170 -9.02 -5.29 6.24
CA ALA A 170 -7.72 -5.96 6.29
C ALA A 170 -6.62 -5.11 5.62
N THR A 171 -6.96 -4.33 4.59
CA THR A 171 -6.04 -3.39 3.96
C THR A 171 -5.72 -2.23 4.88
N PHE A 172 -6.73 -1.57 5.44
CA PHE A 172 -6.57 -0.43 6.35
C PHE A 172 -5.66 -0.79 7.55
N VAL A 173 -5.97 -1.92 8.21
CA VAL A 173 -5.18 -2.39 9.36
C VAL A 173 -3.80 -2.88 8.93
N GLY A 174 -3.72 -3.58 7.78
CA GLY A 174 -2.47 -4.23 7.33
C GLY A 174 -1.41 -3.27 6.82
N ILE A 175 -1.80 -2.12 6.23
CA ILE A 175 -0.82 -1.12 5.78
C ILE A 175 -0.41 -0.14 6.89
N ALA A 176 -1.22 -0.01 7.95
CA ALA A 176 -1.00 0.97 9.01
C ALA A 176 0.39 0.84 9.67
N PRO A 177 0.84 -0.35 10.11
CA PRO A 177 2.13 -0.48 10.74
C PRO A 177 3.30 -0.05 9.84
N GLY A 178 3.31 -0.53 8.58
CA GLY A 178 4.33 -0.13 7.61
C GLY A 178 4.31 1.37 7.33
N THR A 179 3.13 1.96 7.15
CA THR A 179 2.97 3.40 6.94
C THR A 179 3.53 4.21 8.11
N LEU A 180 3.23 3.82 9.36
CA LEU A 180 3.74 4.50 10.56
C LEU A 180 5.27 4.47 10.61
N VAL A 181 5.88 3.35 10.25
CA VAL A 181 7.34 3.22 10.19
C VAL A 181 7.92 4.15 9.11
N TYR A 182 7.37 4.12 7.88
CA TYR A 182 7.84 5.00 6.80
C TYR A 182 7.69 6.48 7.14
N VAL A 183 6.57 6.88 7.75
CA VAL A 183 6.35 8.26 8.21
C VAL A 183 7.32 8.62 9.33
N GLY A 184 7.60 7.71 10.26
CA GLY A 184 8.60 7.91 11.31
C GLY A 184 10.00 8.15 10.75
N VAL A 185 10.42 7.36 9.76
CA VAL A 185 11.68 7.59 9.03
C VAL A 185 11.68 8.94 8.33
N ALA A 186 10.57 9.30 7.68
CA ALA A 186 10.45 10.54 6.92
C ALA A 186 10.54 11.80 7.80
N GLN A 187 10.11 11.73 9.05
CA GLN A 187 10.29 12.86 9.98
C GLN A 187 11.76 13.14 10.31
N GLY A 188 12.63 12.12 10.24
CA GLY A 188 14.08 12.35 10.33
C GLY A 188 14.65 13.14 9.14
N PHE A 189 13.96 13.14 8.00
CA PHE A 189 14.39 13.87 6.80
C PHE A 189 13.97 15.34 6.77
N ASP A 190 13.01 15.76 7.59
CA ASP A 190 12.52 17.16 7.63
C ASP A 190 13.67 18.17 7.78
N LEU A 191 14.55 17.95 8.76
CA LEU A 191 15.70 18.83 9.02
C LEU A 191 16.69 18.90 7.85
N ILE A 192 16.86 17.84 7.09
CA ILE A 192 17.81 17.70 6.00
C ILE A 192 17.25 18.35 4.74
N LEU A 193 15.97 18.09 4.47
CA LEU A 193 15.25 18.72 3.39
C LEU A 193 15.19 20.25 3.57
N ALA A 194 15.01 20.71 4.81
CA ALA A 194 15.05 22.14 5.16
C ALA A 194 16.42 22.79 4.90
N GLN A 195 17.50 22.00 4.92
CA GLN A 195 18.86 22.46 4.56
C GLN A 195 19.18 22.35 3.05
N GLY A 196 18.21 21.95 2.23
CA GLY A 196 18.42 21.72 0.79
C GLY A 196 19.34 20.53 0.46
N LYS A 197 19.52 19.62 1.43
CA LYS A 197 20.41 18.46 1.27
C LYS A 197 19.63 17.21 0.90
N VAL A 198 20.23 16.37 0.09
CA VAL A 198 19.73 15.01 -0.17
C VAL A 198 20.14 14.11 1.01
N PRO A 199 19.24 13.27 1.53
CA PRO A 199 19.60 12.34 2.59
C PRO A 199 20.81 11.47 2.22
N ASP A 200 21.79 11.42 3.10
CA ASP A 200 23.00 10.62 2.96
C ASP A 200 22.94 9.40 3.91
N LEU A 201 23.74 8.37 3.62
CA LEU A 201 23.85 7.15 4.45
C LEU A 201 24.28 7.42 5.90
N SER A 202 24.93 8.56 6.18
CA SER A 202 25.25 8.99 7.55
C SER A 202 24.01 9.11 8.44
N LEU A 203 22.85 9.39 7.84
CA LEU A 203 21.56 9.50 8.51
C LEU A 203 21.03 8.19 9.03
N LEU A 204 21.45 7.07 8.46
CA LEU A 204 21.11 5.75 8.98
C LEU A 204 21.63 5.53 10.42
N LYS A 205 22.53 6.38 10.91
CA LYS A 205 23.01 6.37 12.28
C LYS A 205 22.10 7.14 13.26
N GLU A 206 21.19 7.97 12.73
CA GLU A 206 20.25 8.72 13.56
C GLU A 206 19.22 7.79 14.22
N PRO A 207 19.06 7.85 15.56
CA PRO A 207 18.07 7.00 16.26
C PRO A 207 16.64 7.15 15.72
N LYS A 208 16.26 8.35 15.25
CA LYS A 208 14.94 8.62 14.65
C LYS A 208 14.70 7.86 13.34
N ILE A 209 15.76 7.42 12.67
CA ILE A 209 15.72 6.66 11.42
C ILE A 209 15.94 5.17 11.70
N ILE A 210 16.92 4.83 12.55
CA ILE A 210 17.22 3.44 12.90
C ILE A 210 16.03 2.76 13.59
N LEU A 211 15.42 3.43 14.56
CA LEU A 211 14.36 2.82 15.36
C LEU A 211 13.14 2.36 14.52
N PRO A 212 12.58 3.20 13.61
CA PRO A 212 11.55 2.77 12.70
C PRO A 212 11.98 1.65 11.74
N LEU A 213 13.23 1.68 11.25
CA LEU A 213 13.76 0.63 10.37
C LEU A 213 13.90 -0.72 11.10
N VAL A 214 14.39 -0.70 12.34
CA VAL A 214 14.44 -1.89 13.19
C VAL A 214 13.03 -2.40 13.49
N ALA A 215 12.08 -1.52 13.80
CA ALA A 215 10.68 -1.88 14.01
C ALA A 215 10.08 -2.53 12.74
N LEU A 216 10.38 -2.01 11.55
CA LEU A 216 9.97 -2.63 10.29
C LEU A 216 10.57 -4.04 10.13
N GLY A 217 11.87 -4.20 10.43
CA GLY A 217 12.56 -5.49 10.40
C GLY A 217 11.92 -6.50 11.35
N VAL A 218 11.65 -6.10 12.59
CA VAL A 218 10.98 -6.95 13.59
C VAL A 218 9.57 -7.30 13.14
N MET A 219 8.81 -6.33 12.61
CA MET A 219 7.45 -6.59 12.13
C MET A 219 7.43 -7.54 10.92
N SER A 220 8.41 -7.48 10.04
CA SER A 220 8.51 -8.40 8.90
C SER A 220 8.78 -9.85 9.33
N LEU A 221 9.35 -10.06 10.51
CA LEU A 221 9.60 -11.38 11.10
C LEU A 221 8.39 -11.94 11.86
N LEU A 222 7.43 -11.09 12.27
CA LEU A 222 6.25 -11.53 13.03
C LEU A 222 5.45 -12.67 12.35
N PRO A 223 5.13 -12.63 11.04
CA PRO A 223 4.41 -13.73 10.39
C PRO A 223 5.17 -15.06 10.46
N VAL A 224 6.51 -15.02 10.31
CA VAL A 224 7.37 -16.19 10.39
C VAL A 224 7.39 -16.75 11.82
N ALA A 225 7.53 -15.87 12.81
CA ALA A 225 7.51 -16.27 14.23
C ALA A 225 6.16 -16.88 14.63
N LEU A 226 5.04 -16.30 14.18
CA LEU A 226 3.70 -16.81 14.46
C LEU A 226 3.45 -18.19 13.81
N ASP A 227 3.99 -18.44 12.62
CA ASP A 227 3.86 -19.73 11.94
C ASP A 227 4.68 -20.82 12.66
N HIS A 228 5.87 -20.48 13.14
CA HIS A 228 6.68 -21.37 13.97
C HIS A 228 6.00 -21.72 15.32
N LEU A 229 5.37 -20.74 15.96
CA LEU A 229 4.65 -20.97 17.23
C LEU A 229 3.40 -21.85 17.04
N LYS A 230 2.68 -21.69 15.94
CA LYS A 230 1.51 -22.53 15.61
C LYS A 230 1.92 -23.99 15.32
N LYS A 231 3.03 -24.22 14.61
CA LYS A 231 3.55 -25.56 14.34
C LYS A 231 3.98 -26.26 15.63
N LYS A 232 4.58 -25.52 16.56
CA LYS A 232 5.02 -26.08 17.86
C LYS A 232 3.83 -26.45 18.77
N LYS A 233 2.71 -25.70 18.72
CA LYS A 233 1.48 -26.05 19.44
C LYS A 233 0.77 -27.28 18.84
N GLY A 234 0.71 -27.40 17.52
CA GLY A 234 0.09 -28.57 16.87
C GLY A 234 0.86 -29.88 17.11
N ALA A 235 2.20 -29.82 17.21
CA ALA A 235 3.00 -30.99 17.52
C ALA A 235 2.94 -31.43 19.03
N GLY A 236 2.53 -30.49 19.91
CA GLY A 236 2.32 -30.79 21.33
C GLY A 236 1.01 -31.53 21.62
N ASP A 237 -0.04 -31.26 20.83
CA ASP A 237 -1.35 -31.90 21.02
C ASP A 237 -1.43 -33.32 20.44
N GLU A 238 -0.57 -33.69 19.48
CA GLU A 238 -0.47 -35.07 18.97
C GLU A 238 0.25 -36.03 19.95
N ASN A 239 1.15 -35.53 20.79
CA ASN A 239 1.87 -36.35 21.79
C ASN A 239 1.09 -36.60 23.10
N ILE A 240 -0.06 -35.94 23.31
CA ILE A 240 -0.89 -36.13 24.51
C ILE A 240 -2.00 -37.17 24.26
N ASN A 241 -2.28 -37.49 22.98
CA ASN A 241 -3.35 -38.43 22.57
C ASN A 241 -2.83 -39.76 22.02
N SER A 242 -1.54 -40.04 22.17
CA SER A 242 -0.93 -41.33 21.87
C SER A 242 -0.52 -42.02 23.19
#